data_40390fc54b62878547e7f92f6ee6ca9a
#
_entry.id   40390fc54b62878547e7f92f6ee6ca9a
#
_cell.length_a   1.000
_cell.length_b   1.000
_cell.length_c   1.000
_cell.angle_alpha   90.00
_cell.angle_beta   90.00
_cell.angle_gamma   90.00
#
_symmetry.space_group_name_H-M   'P 1'
#
loop_
_entity.id
_entity.type
_entity.pdbx_description
1 polymer ?
#
loop_
_entity_poly.entity_id
_entity_poly.type
_entity_poly.pdbx_seq_one_letter_code
_entity_poly.pdbx_strand_id
1 'polypeptide(L)' 'MADRTYELVFYGRDGQVDSEQDYTDRETALEAFRLFDEPDSAEFYSRIVLREYDWQTRTETELEALAF' A
#
# COMPACT_ATOMS: atom_id res chain seq x y z
N MET A 1 -15.07 -0.10 -16.30
CA MET A 1 -13.80 -0.75 -15.95
C MET A 1 -12.87 0.29 -15.37
N ALA A 2 -12.22 0.00 -14.27
CA ALA A 2 -11.30 0.95 -13.66
C ALA A 2 -10.00 1.03 -14.46
N ASP A 3 -9.60 2.24 -14.83
CA ASP A 3 -8.33 2.48 -15.50
C ASP A 3 -7.16 2.47 -14.52
N ARG A 4 -7.47 2.48 -13.24
CA ARG A 4 -6.49 2.54 -12.16
C ARG A 4 -6.83 1.53 -11.08
N THR A 5 -5.79 0.91 -10.55
CA THR A 5 -5.92 0.04 -9.38
C THR A 5 -4.94 0.51 -8.31
N TYR A 6 -5.15 0.02 -7.11
CA TYR A 6 -4.38 0.45 -5.93
C TYR A 6 -3.84 -0.75 -5.22
N GLU A 7 -2.68 -0.61 -4.62
CA GLU A 7 -2.01 -1.70 -3.97
C GLU A 7 -1.41 -1.24 -2.65
N LEU A 8 -1.61 -2.03 -1.61
CA LEU A 8 -0.88 -1.87 -0.36
C LEU A 8 0.24 -2.89 -0.35
N VAL A 9 1.46 -2.42 -0.19
CA VAL A 9 2.64 -3.27 -0.10
C VAL A 9 3.18 -3.22 1.32
N PHE A 10 3.26 -4.38 1.96
CA PHE A 10 3.71 -4.51 3.33
C PHE A 10 5.14 -5.05 3.33
N TYR A 11 6.06 -4.25 3.85
CA TYR A 11 7.46 -4.66 3.99
C TYR A 11 7.70 -5.14 5.41
N GLY A 12 8.25 -6.34 5.53
CA GLY A 12 8.56 -6.92 6.84
C GLY A 12 9.74 -6.25 7.53
N ARG A 13 10.05 -6.72 8.72
CA ARG A 13 11.14 -6.14 9.51
C ARG A 13 12.51 -6.33 8.86
N ASP A 14 12.64 -7.30 7.97
CA ASP A 14 13.85 -7.53 7.19
C ASP A 14 13.97 -6.63 5.97
N GLY A 15 12.96 -5.78 5.72
CA GLY A 15 12.95 -4.87 4.57
C GLY A 15 12.44 -5.48 3.28
N GLN A 16 12.05 -6.75 3.30
CA GLN A 16 11.52 -7.42 2.11
C GLN A 16 10.01 -7.40 2.09
N VAL A 17 9.42 -7.54 0.90
CA VAL A 17 7.98 -7.58 0.76
C VAL A 17 7.43 -8.81 1.47
N ASP A 18 6.55 -8.58 2.44
CA ASP A 18 5.89 -9.62 3.20
C ASP A 18 4.56 -10.02 2.55
N SER A 19 3.75 -9.03 2.18
CA SER A 19 2.46 -9.27 1.56
C SER A 19 2.01 -8.05 0.74
N GLU A 20 1.00 -8.27 -0.11
CA GLU A 20 0.42 -7.24 -0.93
C GLU A 20 -1.09 -7.43 -0.96
N GLN A 21 -1.85 -6.32 -1.03
CA GLN A 21 -3.29 -6.34 -1.15
C GLN A 21 -3.71 -5.39 -2.26
N ASP A 22 -4.59 -5.87 -3.15
CA ASP A 22 -5.05 -5.08 -4.29
C ASP A 22 -6.44 -4.52 -4.05
N TYR A 23 -6.68 -3.31 -4.56
CA TYR A 23 -7.96 -2.62 -4.46
C TYR A 23 -8.28 -1.96 -5.79
N THR A 24 -9.57 -1.87 -6.10
CA THR A 24 -10.04 -1.22 -7.33
C THR A 24 -10.49 0.21 -7.06
N ASP A 25 -10.63 0.60 -5.80
CA ASP A 25 -11.14 1.90 -5.39
C ASP A 25 -10.14 2.59 -4.47
N ARG A 26 -9.85 3.86 -4.78
CA ARG A 26 -8.87 4.64 -4.03
C ARG A 26 -9.27 4.83 -2.56
N GLU A 27 -10.55 5.14 -2.31
CA GLU A 27 -11.01 5.39 -0.94
C GLU A 27 -10.90 4.15 -0.09
N THR A 28 -11.27 2.99 -0.65
CA THR A 28 -11.18 1.72 0.05
C THR A 28 -9.72 1.39 0.39
N ALA A 29 -8.82 1.61 -0.58
CA ALA A 29 -7.39 1.38 -0.36
C ALA A 29 -6.84 2.32 0.72
N LEU A 30 -7.25 3.59 0.68
CA LEU A 30 -6.79 4.59 1.63
C LEU A 30 -7.28 4.29 3.05
N GLU A 31 -8.54 3.85 3.19
CA GLU A 31 -9.08 3.45 4.49
C GLU A 31 -8.32 2.25 5.05
N ALA A 32 -8.05 1.25 4.21
CA ALA A 32 -7.28 0.09 4.62
C ALA A 32 -5.87 0.49 5.05
N PHE A 33 -5.24 1.40 4.31
CA PHE A 33 -3.91 1.90 4.62
C PHE A 33 -3.89 2.59 6.00
N ARG A 34 -4.89 3.41 6.29
CA ARG A 34 -4.97 4.16 7.55
C ARG A 34 -5.15 3.26 8.77
N LEU A 35 -5.73 2.08 8.59
CA LEU A 35 -5.88 1.13 9.70
C LEU A 35 -4.54 0.66 10.24
N PHE A 36 -3.49 0.73 9.43
CA PHE A 36 -2.14 0.31 9.83
C PHE A 36 -1.31 1.47 10.41
N ASP A 37 -1.87 2.68 10.45
CA ASP A 37 -1.19 3.82 11.06
C ASP A 37 -1.37 3.78 12.57
N GLU A 38 -0.70 2.80 13.19
CA GLU A 38 -0.75 2.57 14.61
C GLU A 38 0.58 1.99 15.11
N PRO A 39 0.92 2.16 16.39
CA PRO A 39 2.20 1.68 16.93
C PRO A 39 2.42 0.18 16.80
N ASP A 40 1.36 -0.62 16.88
CA ASP A 40 1.47 -2.08 16.82
C ASP A 40 1.99 -2.58 15.47
N SER A 41 1.78 -1.82 14.41
CA SER A 41 2.28 -2.19 13.08
C SER A 41 3.80 -2.28 13.04
N ALA A 42 4.49 -1.51 13.87
CA ALA A 42 5.95 -1.52 13.95
C ALA A 42 6.51 -2.88 14.40
N GLU A 43 5.71 -3.70 15.06
CA GLU A 43 6.15 -5.03 15.49
C GLU A 43 6.30 -5.99 14.30
N PHE A 44 5.52 -5.77 13.24
CA PHE A 44 5.43 -6.69 12.12
C PHE A 44 6.05 -6.13 10.85
N TYR A 45 6.01 -4.81 10.67
CA TYR A 45 6.38 -4.16 9.42
C TYR A 45 7.40 -3.05 9.64
N SER A 46 8.29 -2.89 8.66
CA SER A 46 9.21 -1.76 8.63
C SER A 46 8.61 -0.60 7.83
N ARG A 47 7.74 -0.94 6.86
CA ARG A 47 7.17 0.06 5.95
C ARG A 47 5.90 -0.50 5.32
N ILE A 48 4.93 0.39 5.09
CA ILE A 48 3.71 0.07 4.33
C ILE A 48 3.53 1.17 3.30
N VAL A 49 3.33 0.79 2.04
CA VAL A 49 3.24 1.73 0.93
C VAL A 49 1.90 1.58 0.23
N LEU A 50 1.25 2.72 -0.05
CA LEU A 50 0.06 2.77 -0.89
C LEU A 50 0.48 3.23 -2.28
N ARG A 51 0.24 2.40 -3.29
CA ARG A 51 0.58 2.67 -4.69
C ARG A 51 -0.66 2.75 -5.54
N GLU A 52 -0.57 3.56 -6.61
CA GLU A 52 -1.56 3.64 -7.66
C GLU A 52 -0.93 3.12 -8.95
N TYR A 53 -1.62 2.21 -9.63
CA TYR A 53 -1.19 1.73 -10.93
C TYR A 53 -2.16 2.23 -12.00
N ASP A 54 -1.63 2.95 -13.00
CA ASP A 54 -2.38 3.46 -14.13
C ASP A 54 -2.21 2.50 -15.30
N TRP A 55 -3.29 1.82 -15.68
CA TRP A 55 -3.26 0.79 -16.73
C TRP A 55 -3.15 1.37 -18.14
N GLN A 56 -3.51 2.65 -18.33
CA GLN A 56 -3.39 3.30 -19.62
C GLN A 56 -1.94 3.62 -19.94
N THR A 57 -1.23 4.18 -18.98
CA THR A 57 0.16 4.59 -19.15
C THR A 57 1.14 3.53 -18.68
N ARG A 58 0.64 2.53 -17.96
CA ARG A 58 1.43 1.45 -17.34
C ARG A 58 2.49 2.02 -16.40
N THR A 59 2.08 3.00 -15.62
CA THR A 59 2.96 3.62 -14.64
C THR A 59 2.46 3.38 -13.22
N GLU A 60 3.39 3.30 -12.29
CA GLU A 60 3.13 3.10 -10.88
C GLU A 60 3.56 4.35 -10.13
N THR A 61 2.72 4.81 -9.20
CA THR A 61 2.99 6.00 -8.40
C THR A 61 2.77 5.69 -6.93
N GLU A 62 3.76 5.99 -6.10
CA GLU A 62 3.60 5.88 -4.65
C GLU A 62 2.80 7.08 -4.18
N LEU A 63 1.66 6.84 -3.54
CA LEU A 63 0.79 7.88 -3.04
C LEU A 63 1.12 8.28 -1.61
N GLU A 64 1.26 7.28 -0.74
CA GLU A 64 1.58 7.50 0.67
C GLU A 64 2.40 6.33 1.20
N ALA A 65 3.13 6.57 2.27
CA ALA A 65 3.92 5.54 2.93
C ALA A 65 3.94 5.77 4.44
N LEU A 66 3.94 4.68 5.17
CA LEU A 66 4.16 4.67 6.62
C LEU A 66 5.48 3.96 6.87
N ALA A 67 6.35 4.59 7.64
CA ALA A 67 7.62 3.99 8.07
C ALA A 67 7.60 3.85 9.60
N PHE A 68 8.09 2.72 10.08
CA PHE A 68 8.05 2.40 11.50
C PHE A 68 9.43 2.20 12.09
#